data_900b15d9485c296e3e52ae0c66e95bde
#
_entry.id   900b15d9485c296e3e52ae0c66e95bde
#
_cell.length_a   1.000
_cell.length_b   1.000
_cell.length_c   1.000
_cell.angle_alpha   90.00
_cell.angle_beta   90.00
_cell.angle_gamma   90.00
#
_symmetry.space_group_name_H-M   'P 1'
#
loop_
_entity.id
_entity.type
_entity.pdbx_description
1 polymer ?
#
loop_
_entity_poly.entity_id
_entity_poly.type
_entity_poly.pdbx_seq_one_letter_code
_entity_poly.pdbx_strand_id
1 'polypeptide(L)'
;MQKSNTSNRKKVKAKKQVESWLGRHSLGLMIAAIAVVVAMGGVFAFAFIPYTDQKSPDGDWLYIPEGASGAAVKDSLKSSLGSSMGTRVYVLWRMMGGEPSRSNGAYRVNDGLTALSISRRLATGRQTPVKVTFNGTRTMGQLAERVALHLECTPEQFLSACEDVLPDSGFSRQKFPAAFIPDSYEFYWSASPRNVVRRLLDYRNRFWTPERVEKARALGLSKADVATVASIIEEETAKRDERGKVARLYLNRIHRGMKLQADPTVKYAVGDFSLRRITGEHLKVASPYNTYRVNGLPPGPIRVATAEAMDAVLNAPKHDYIYMCA
;
A
#
# COMPACT_ATOMS: atom_id res chain seq x y z
N MET A 1 -67.97 55.40 6.11
CA MET A 1 -66.98 55.26 7.21
C MET A 1 -67.20 54.04 8.17
N GLN A 2 -67.92 53.01 7.80
CA GLN A 2 -68.30 51.90 8.72
C GLN A 2 -67.53 50.57 8.51
N LYS A 3 -66.71 50.37 7.44
CA LYS A 3 -65.98 49.10 7.18
C LYS A 3 -64.65 48.99 7.90
N SER A 4 -64.05 50.07 8.39
CA SER A 4 -62.73 50.05 9.06
C SER A 4 -62.80 49.52 10.51
N ASN A 5 -63.95 49.71 11.20
CA ASN A 5 -64.03 49.35 12.62
C ASN A 5 -64.32 47.88 12.90
N THR A 6 -64.84 47.12 11.94
CA THR A 6 -65.13 45.68 12.06
C THR A 6 -63.87 44.83 11.85
N SER A 7 -62.93 45.26 11.00
CA SER A 7 -61.66 44.59 10.78
C SER A 7 -60.73 44.65 12.01
N ASN A 8 -60.71 45.83 12.66
CA ASN A 8 -59.84 46.00 13.86
C ASN A 8 -60.43 45.25 15.09
N ARG A 9 -61.76 45.16 15.24
CA ARG A 9 -62.38 44.32 16.30
C ARG A 9 -62.14 42.81 16.13
N LYS A 10 -62.10 42.30 14.88
CA LYS A 10 -61.78 40.89 14.60
C LYS A 10 -60.29 40.56 14.93
N LYS A 11 -59.40 41.49 14.58
CA LYS A 11 -57.94 41.30 14.91
C LYS A 11 -57.69 41.34 16.42
N VAL A 12 -58.38 42.25 17.17
CA VAL A 12 -58.22 42.30 18.63
C VAL A 12 -58.83 41.08 19.33
N LYS A 13 -59.97 40.54 18.86
CA LYS A 13 -60.54 39.28 19.40
C LYS A 13 -59.65 38.09 19.11
N ALA A 14 -59.11 37.97 17.91
CA ALA A 14 -58.20 36.90 17.56
C ALA A 14 -56.92 36.98 18.42
N LYS A 15 -56.34 38.16 18.62
CA LYS A 15 -55.16 38.34 19.50
C LYS A 15 -55.42 37.89 20.94
N LYS A 16 -56.58 38.33 21.54
CA LYS A 16 -56.99 37.93 22.91
C LYS A 16 -57.24 36.43 23.01
N GLN A 17 -57.76 35.78 21.98
CA GLN A 17 -58.03 34.36 21.96
C GLN A 17 -56.72 33.55 21.89
N VAL A 18 -55.73 34.02 21.12
CA VAL A 18 -54.37 33.42 21.06
C VAL A 18 -53.64 33.62 22.39
N GLU A 19 -53.70 34.81 23.01
CA GLU A 19 -53.08 35.07 24.32
C GLU A 19 -53.71 34.22 25.44
N SER A 20 -55.01 33.98 25.46
CA SER A 20 -55.68 33.10 26.45
C SER A 20 -55.39 31.61 26.20
N TRP A 21 -55.21 31.20 24.95
CA TRP A 21 -54.81 29.83 24.60
C TRP A 21 -53.35 29.59 24.99
N LEU A 22 -52.42 30.52 24.65
CA LEU A 22 -51.02 30.48 25.07
C LEU A 22 -50.86 30.44 26.59
N GLY A 23 -51.62 31.23 27.34
CA GLY A 23 -51.59 31.20 28.80
C GLY A 23 -52.01 29.86 29.42
N ARG A 24 -52.99 29.18 28.80
CA ARG A 24 -53.46 27.85 29.29
C ARG A 24 -52.54 26.69 28.92
N HIS A 25 -51.72 26.86 27.84
CA HIS A 25 -50.85 25.79 27.34
C HIS A 25 -49.37 26.14 27.49
N SER A 26 -49.03 27.27 28.14
CA SER A 26 -47.65 27.75 28.27
C SER A 26 -46.69 26.72 28.89
N LEU A 27 -47.15 26.03 29.93
CA LEU A 27 -46.34 24.98 30.58
C LEU A 27 -46.07 23.79 29.64
N GLY A 28 -47.10 23.33 28.92
CA GLY A 28 -46.97 22.26 27.95
C GLY A 28 -46.06 22.61 26.77
N LEU A 29 -46.18 23.85 26.25
CA LEU A 29 -45.31 24.37 25.18
C LEU A 29 -43.86 24.51 25.67
N MET A 30 -43.63 24.93 26.90
CA MET A 30 -42.32 25.05 27.49
C MET A 30 -41.66 23.64 27.66
N ILE A 31 -42.41 22.66 28.16
CA ILE A 31 -41.93 21.27 28.28
C ILE A 31 -41.60 20.71 26.89
N ALA A 32 -42.46 20.91 25.90
CA ALA A 32 -42.22 20.49 24.53
C ALA A 32 -40.94 21.13 23.93
N ALA A 33 -40.74 22.45 24.14
CA ALA A 33 -39.56 23.16 23.70
C ALA A 33 -38.28 22.62 24.36
N ILE A 34 -38.32 22.37 25.68
CA ILE A 34 -37.18 21.76 26.40
C ILE A 34 -36.89 20.36 25.85
N ALA A 35 -37.92 19.53 25.64
CA ALA A 35 -37.74 18.19 25.08
C ALA A 35 -37.12 18.24 23.69
N VAL A 36 -37.52 19.19 22.84
CA VAL A 36 -36.89 19.38 21.51
C VAL A 36 -35.42 19.80 21.64
N VAL A 37 -35.09 20.72 22.54
CA VAL A 37 -33.70 21.14 22.77
C VAL A 37 -32.86 20.01 23.28
N VAL A 38 -33.36 19.20 24.23
CA VAL A 38 -32.67 18.01 24.73
C VAL A 38 -32.48 16.97 23.63
N ALA A 39 -33.48 16.70 22.81
CA ALA A 39 -33.41 15.82 21.68
C ALA A 39 -32.37 16.28 20.64
N MET A 40 -32.39 17.59 20.28
CA MET A 40 -31.39 18.17 19.38
C MET A 40 -29.98 18.08 19.97
N GLY A 41 -29.82 18.38 21.26
CA GLY A 41 -28.54 18.23 21.97
C GLY A 41 -28.05 16.78 21.96
N GLY A 42 -28.91 15.79 22.15
CA GLY A 42 -28.61 14.38 22.06
C GLY A 42 -28.18 13.96 20.65
N VAL A 43 -28.87 14.40 19.60
CA VAL A 43 -28.51 14.15 18.20
C VAL A 43 -27.17 14.80 17.86
N PHE A 44 -26.95 16.04 18.32
CA PHE A 44 -25.67 16.71 18.15
C PHE A 44 -24.54 15.96 18.83
N ALA A 45 -24.71 15.60 20.10
CA ALA A 45 -23.72 14.83 20.85
C ALA A 45 -23.41 13.48 20.16
N PHE A 46 -24.46 12.78 19.70
CA PHE A 46 -24.30 11.50 19.00
C PHE A 46 -23.43 11.59 17.75
N ALA A 47 -23.57 12.67 16.97
CA ALA A 47 -22.90 12.86 15.69
C ALA A 47 -21.51 13.51 15.83
N PHE A 48 -21.35 14.46 16.77
CA PHE A 48 -20.23 15.40 16.79
C PHE A 48 -19.27 15.25 17.97
N ILE A 49 -19.57 14.43 19.01
CA ILE A 49 -18.57 14.12 20.05
C ILE A 49 -17.39 13.44 19.38
N PRO A 50 -16.17 14.00 19.51
CA PRO A 50 -14.99 13.46 18.83
C PRO A 50 -14.55 12.13 19.39
N TYR A 51 -13.80 11.38 18.59
CA TYR A 51 -13.05 10.21 19.01
C TYR A 51 -11.83 10.68 19.83
N THR A 52 -11.62 10.09 20.99
CA THR A 52 -10.55 10.43 21.94
C THR A 52 -9.86 9.20 22.52
N ASP A 53 -10.13 8.04 21.94
CA ASP A 53 -9.65 6.74 22.44
C ASP A 53 -8.66 6.09 21.49
N GLN A 54 -7.82 6.93 20.85
CA GLN A 54 -6.78 6.50 19.92
C GLN A 54 -5.73 5.67 20.64
N LYS A 55 -5.48 4.46 20.14
CA LYS A 55 -4.55 3.49 20.73
C LYS A 55 -3.13 3.61 20.16
N SER A 56 -3.01 4.06 18.92
CA SER A 56 -1.73 4.19 18.23
C SER A 56 -1.39 5.66 17.96
N PRO A 57 -0.13 6.12 18.20
CA PRO A 57 0.32 7.49 17.92
C PRO A 57 0.04 7.94 16.47
N ASP A 58 0.07 6.98 15.56
CA ASP A 58 -0.17 7.23 14.12
C ASP A 58 -1.64 7.14 13.71
N GLY A 59 -2.58 6.99 14.64
CA GLY A 59 -4.00 6.74 14.40
C GLY A 59 -4.35 5.25 14.35
N ASP A 60 -5.62 4.96 14.60
CA ASP A 60 -6.13 3.59 14.55
C ASP A 60 -6.58 3.25 13.13
N TRP A 61 -6.36 2.00 12.74
CA TRP A 61 -6.78 1.51 11.45
C TRP A 61 -8.09 0.72 11.55
N LEU A 62 -9.03 1.07 10.70
CA LEU A 62 -10.27 0.36 10.48
C LEU A 62 -10.21 -0.32 9.11
N TYR A 63 -10.34 -1.64 9.10
CA TYR A 63 -10.35 -2.46 7.89
C TYR A 63 -11.74 -3.02 7.63
N ILE A 64 -12.25 -2.81 6.42
CA ILE A 64 -13.52 -3.38 5.94
C ILE A 64 -13.18 -4.28 4.75
N PRO A 65 -13.21 -5.62 4.93
CA PRO A 65 -12.87 -6.56 3.87
C PRO A 65 -13.85 -6.53 2.69
N GLU A 66 -13.38 -6.97 1.54
CA GLU A 66 -14.23 -7.23 0.38
C GLU A 66 -15.28 -8.29 0.71
N GLY A 67 -16.52 -8.09 0.26
CA GLY A 67 -17.62 -9.00 0.57
C GLY A 67 -18.13 -8.97 2.01
N ALA A 68 -17.65 -8.02 2.86
CA ALA A 68 -18.14 -7.91 4.22
C ALA A 68 -19.65 -7.69 4.26
N SER A 69 -20.35 -8.39 5.18
CA SER A 69 -21.75 -8.12 5.49
C SER A 69 -21.90 -6.86 6.35
N GLY A 70 -23.13 -6.30 6.41
CA GLY A 70 -23.39 -5.17 7.30
C GLY A 70 -23.11 -5.48 8.78
N ALA A 71 -23.26 -6.74 9.20
CA ALA A 71 -22.89 -7.19 10.55
C ALA A 71 -21.37 -7.15 10.74
N ALA A 72 -20.60 -7.67 9.76
CA ALA A 72 -19.14 -7.63 9.81
C ALA A 72 -18.60 -6.19 9.84
N VAL A 73 -19.19 -5.27 9.08
CA VAL A 73 -18.86 -3.83 9.16
C VAL A 73 -19.07 -3.29 10.58
N LYS A 74 -20.21 -3.61 11.20
CA LYS A 74 -20.52 -3.21 12.59
C LYS A 74 -19.50 -3.74 13.58
N ASP A 75 -19.10 -4.99 13.43
CA ASP A 75 -18.13 -5.64 14.31
C ASP A 75 -16.72 -5.04 14.14
N SER A 76 -16.29 -4.79 12.89
CA SER A 76 -15.04 -4.08 12.60
C SER A 76 -15.02 -2.68 13.23
N LEU A 77 -16.13 -1.92 13.12
CA LEU A 77 -16.25 -0.61 13.73
C LEU A 77 -16.14 -0.66 15.25
N LYS A 78 -16.79 -1.63 15.89
CA LYS A 78 -16.75 -1.79 17.36
C LYS A 78 -15.38 -2.24 17.87
N SER A 79 -14.73 -3.14 17.16
CA SER A 79 -13.40 -3.64 17.54
C SER A 79 -12.33 -2.57 17.43
N SER A 80 -12.37 -1.76 16.35
CA SER A 80 -11.40 -0.69 16.12
C SER A 80 -11.65 0.57 16.96
N LEU A 81 -12.91 1.02 17.08
CA LEU A 81 -13.27 2.32 17.67
C LEU A 81 -13.92 2.21 19.06
N GLY A 82 -14.07 1.00 19.58
CA GLY A 82 -14.84 0.74 20.80
C GLY A 82 -16.35 0.72 20.56
N SER A 83 -17.09 0.11 21.51
CA SER A 83 -18.53 -0.15 21.34
C SER A 83 -19.39 1.11 21.15
N SER A 84 -19.08 2.20 21.86
CA SER A 84 -19.84 3.46 21.77
C SER A 84 -19.64 4.15 20.44
N MET A 85 -18.39 4.47 20.09
CA MET A 85 -18.07 5.17 18.85
C MET A 85 -18.42 4.30 17.63
N GLY A 86 -18.06 3.01 17.64
CA GLY A 86 -18.38 2.08 16.55
C GLY A 86 -19.89 1.96 16.29
N THR A 87 -20.73 1.97 17.33
CA THR A 87 -22.20 1.98 17.16
C THR A 87 -22.69 3.28 16.55
N ARG A 88 -22.20 4.44 17.02
CA ARG A 88 -22.57 5.74 16.47
C ARG A 88 -22.20 5.85 14.98
N VAL A 89 -20.98 5.45 14.63
CA VAL A 89 -20.51 5.44 13.25
C VAL A 89 -21.38 4.52 12.39
N TYR A 90 -21.68 3.31 12.85
CA TYR A 90 -22.52 2.36 12.12
C TYR A 90 -23.90 2.90 11.81
N VAL A 91 -24.59 3.48 12.84
CA VAL A 91 -25.93 4.04 12.67
C VAL A 91 -25.92 5.19 11.65
N LEU A 92 -25.01 6.14 11.79
CA LEU A 92 -24.87 7.26 10.86
C LEU A 92 -24.51 6.80 9.45
N TRP A 93 -23.61 5.85 9.32
CA TRP A 93 -23.24 5.24 8.04
C TRP A 93 -24.45 4.61 7.34
N ARG A 94 -25.28 3.84 8.06
CA ARG A 94 -26.52 3.26 7.53
C ARG A 94 -27.54 4.35 7.13
N MET A 95 -27.70 5.38 7.95
CA MET A 95 -28.59 6.52 7.64
C MET A 95 -28.16 7.29 6.38
N MET A 96 -26.88 7.31 6.06
CA MET A 96 -26.33 7.93 4.84
C MET A 96 -26.41 7.01 3.59
N GLY A 97 -27.09 5.86 3.68
CA GLY A 97 -27.14 4.89 2.59
C GLY A 97 -25.82 4.13 2.43
N GLY A 98 -25.06 3.94 3.51
CA GLY A 98 -23.81 3.22 3.50
C GLY A 98 -24.00 1.75 3.10
N GLU A 99 -23.23 1.32 2.10
CA GLU A 99 -23.21 -0.02 1.55
C GLU A 99 -21.84 -0.67 1.83
N PRO A 100 -21.79 -1.94 2.31
CA PRO A 100 -20.53 -2.64 2.57
C PRO A 100 -19.60 -2.67 1.36
N SER A 101 -20.14 -2.91 0.17
CA SER A 101 -19.40 -2.97 -1.10
C SER A 101 -18.70 -1.66 -1.47
N ARG A 102 -19.24 -0.51 -1.04
CA ARG A 102 -18.62 0.82 -1.24
C ARG A 102 -17.64 1.18 -0.13
N SER A 103 -17.75 0.50 1.01
CA SER A 103 -16.95 0.78 2.20
C SER A 103 -15.74 -0.14 2.35
N ASN A 104 -15.54 -1.09 1.41
CA ASN A 104 -14.35 -1.93 1.40
C ASN A 104 -13.09 -1.08 1.40
N GLY A 105 -12.11 -1.42 2.27
CA GLY A 105 -10.84 -0.73 2.36
C GLY A 105 -10.32 -0.45 3.77
N ALA A 106 -9.24 0.32 3.83
CA ALA A 106 -8.61 0.76 5.07
C ALA A 106 -8.85 2.26 5.33
N TYR A 107 -9.18 2.58 6.56
CA TYR A 107 -9.47 3.94 7.00
C TYR A 107 -8.68 4.27 8.25
N ARG A 108 -7.88 5.31 8.19
CA ARG A 108 -7.15 5.80 9.36
C ARG A 108 -8.05 6.72 10.17
N VAL A 109 -8.18 6.45 11.45
CA VAL A 109 -8.98 7.22 12.41
C VAL A 109 -8.06 7.80 13.47
N ASN A 110 -8.02 9.11 13.55
CA ASN A 110 -7.24 9.86 14.53
C ASN A 110 -8.17 10.50 15.56
N ASP A 111 -7.62 10.85 16.71
CA ASP A 111 -8.32 11.68 17.70
C ASP A 111 -8.85 12.96 17.06
N GLY A 112 -9.97 13.43 17.58
CA GLY A 112 -10.66 14.61 17.06
C GLY A 112 -11.63 14.33 15.91
N LEU A 113 -11.58 13.14 15.27
CA LEU A 113 -12.57 12.77 14.24
C LEU A 113 -13.93 12.48 14.89
N THR A 114 -14.98 13.04 14.32
CA THR A 114 -16.36 12.82 14.80
C THR A 114 -16.96 11.57 14.16
N ALA A 115 -17.98 10.98 14.82
CA ALA A 115 -18.71 9.85 14.26
C ALA A 115 -19.30 10.18 12.87
N LEU A 116 -19.78 11.40 12.68
CA LEU A 116 -20.29 11.88 11.39
C LEU A 116 -19.19 11.89 10.31
N SER A 117 -17.99 12.38 10.62
CA SER A 117 -16.89 12.46 9.65
C SER A 117 -16.40 11.07 9.24
N ILE A 118 -16.28 10.15 10.20
CA ILE A 118 -15.88 8.75 9.94
C ILE A 118 -16.95 8.07 9.08
N SER A 119 -18.23 8.21 9.45
CA SER A 119 -19.35 7.61 8.69
C SER A 119 -19.39 8.12 7.25
N ARG A 120 -19.15 9.41 7.03
CA ARG A 120 -19.11 10.01 5.68
C ARG A 120 -17.96 9.46 4.85
N ARG A 121 -16.76 9.28 5.45
CA ARG A 121 -15.62 8.67 4.76
C ARG A 121 -15.92 7.23 4.33
N LEU A 122 -16.53 6.44 5.21
CA LEU A 122 -16.97 5.08 4.92
C LEU A 122 -18.03 5.03 3.83
N ALA A 123 -19.09 5.83 3.94
CA ALA A 123 -20.19 5.84 2.98
C ALA A 123 -19.72 6.24 1.56
N THR A 124 -18.68 7.05 1.47
CA THR A 124 -18.10 7.49 0.18
C THR A 124 -16.92 6.67 -0.28
N GLY A 125 -16.48 5.65 0.47
CA GLY A 125 -15.31 4.83 0.14
C GLY A 125 -13.99 5.60 0.13
N ARG A 126 -13.87 6.72 0.88
CA ARG A 126 -12.65 7.53 0.94
C ARG A 126 -11.60 6.86 1.82
N GLN A 127 -10.96 5.82 1.28
CA GLN A 127 -9.91 5.07 1.94
C GLN A 127 -8.68 5.94 2.24
N THR A 128 -7.89 5.50 3.23
CA THR A 128 -6.56 6.03 3.48
C THR A 128 -5.54 5.07 2.88
N PRO A 129 -4.61 5.54 2.02
CA PRO A 129 -3.56 4.68 1.49
C PRO A 129 -2.70 4.07 2.60
N VAL A 130 -2.34 2.81 2.44
CA VAL A 130 -1.37 2.10 3.30
C VAL A 130 -0.01 2.11 2.63
N LYS A 131 1.05 2.17 3.44
CA LYS A 131 2.42 2.16 2.96
C LYS A 131 2.92 0.71 2.87
N VAL A 132 3.26 0.28 1.67
CA VAL A 132 3.89 -1.01 1.37
C VAL A 132 5.38 -0.77 1.12
N THR A 133 6.23 -1.27 1.99
CA THR A 133 7.68 -1.15 1.86
C THR A 133 8.30 -2.53 1.73
N PHE A 134 9.13 -2.72 0.70
CA PHE A 134 9.95 -3.92 0.59
C PHE A 134 11.38 -3.58 0.20
N ASN A 135 12.30 -4.28 0.82
CA ASN A 135 13.74 -4.24 0.53
C ASN A 135 14.34 -5.63 0.84
N GLY A 136 15.53 -5.89 0.31
CA GLY A 136 16.27 -7.10 0.64
C GLY A 136 15.59 -8.42 0.26
N THR A 137 14.58 -8.41 -0.61
CA THR A 137 13.86 -9.62 -1.03
C THR A 137 14.65 -10.39 -2.06
N ARG A 138 14.96 -11.66 -1.75
CA ARG A 138 15.73 -12.56 -2.62
C ARG A 138 14.86 -13.42 -3.52
N THR A 139 13.65 -13.73 -3.10
CA THR A 139 12.73 -14.55 -3.87
C THR A 139 11.42 -13.82 -4.13
N MET A 140 10.69 -14.25 -5.17
CA MET A 140 9.34 -13.74 -5.43
C MET A 140 8.37 -14.08 -4.29
N GLY A 141 8.56 -15.20 -3.59
CA GLY A 141 7.78 -15.54 -2.39
C GLY A 141 7.98 -14.51 -1.28
N GLN A 142 9.23 -14.16 -0.95
CA GLN A 142 9.51 -13.12 0.03
C GLN A 142 8.94 -11.75 -0.37
N LEU A 143 8.97 -11.40 -1.67
CA LEU A 143 8.33 -10.18 -2.16
C LEU A 143 6.81 -10.23 -1.95
N ALA A 144 6.18 -11.36 -2.30
CA ALA A 144 4.74 -11.56 -2.14
C ALA A 144 4.30 -11.44 -0.67
N GLU A 145 5.03 -12.07 0.25
CA GLU A 145 4.78 -11.96 1.70
C GLU A 145 4.88 -10.51 2.18
N ARG A 146 5.90 -9.76 1.73
CA ARG A 146 6.07 -8.34 2.10
C ARG A 146 4.94 -7.46 1.58
N VAL A 147 4.48 -7.70 0.36
CA VAL A 147 3.36 -6.96 -0.24
C VAL A 147 2.05 -7.31 0.47
N ALA A 148 1.77 -8.59 0.66
CA ALA A 148 0.54 -9.07 1.29
C ALA A 148 0.41 -8.66 2.77
N LEU A 149 1.53 -8.44 3.48
CA LEU A 149 1.52 -7.99 4.88
C LEU A 149 0.74 -6.68 5.08
N HIS A 150 0.62 -5.86 4.05
CA HIS A 150 0.02 -4.52 4.12
C HIS A 150 -1.23 -4.35 3.27
N LEU A 151 -1.64 -5.38 2.51
CA LEU A 151 -2.79 -5.36 1.61
C LEU A 151 -3.79 -6.46 1.96
N GLU A 152 -4.97 -6.39 1.38
CA GLU A 152 -6.01 -7.41 1.57
C GLU A 152 -5.68 -8.73 0.87
N CYS A 153 -4.89 -8.68 -0.20
CA CYS A 153 -4.55 -9.86 -0.99
C CYS A 153 -3.58 -10.80 -0.26
N THR A 154 -3.66 -12.09 -0.59
CA THR A 154 -2.70 -13.09 -0.11
C THR A 154 -1.42 -13.10 -0.94
N PRO A 155 -0.30 -13.68 -0.41
CA PRO A 155 0.92 -13.86 -1.19
C PRO A 155 0.69 -14.63 -2.50
N GLU A 156 -0.15 -15.67 -2.47
CA GLU A 156 -0.49 -16.51 -3.64
C GLU A 156 -1.23 -15.71 -4.70
N GLN A 157 -2.16 -14.85 -4.29
CA GLN A 157 -2.90 -13.97 -5.21
C GLN A 157 -1.97 -12.96 -5.88
N PHE A 158 -0.98 -12.41 -5.14
CA PHE A 158 0.03 -11.53 -5.72
C PHE A 158 0.92 -12.28 -6.71
N LEU A 159 1.38 -13.50 -6.38
CA LEU A 159 2.20 -14.33 -7.29
C LEU A 159 1.42 -14.69 -8.55
N SER A 160 0.15 -15.10 -8.43
CA SER A 160 -0.73 -15.35 -9.57
C SER A 160 -0.86 -14.12 -10.47
N ALA A 161 -1.03 -12.93 -9.87
CA ALA A 161 -1.09 -11.69 -10.64
C ALA A 161 0.24 -11.36 -11.36
N CYS A 162 1.39 -11.74 -10.78
CA CYS A 162 2.68 -11.63 -11.47
C CYS A 162 2.74 -12.55 -12.69
N GLU A 163 2.25 -13.78 -12.56
CA GLU A 163 2.20 -14.77 -13.66
C GLU A 163 1.25 -14.31 -14.79
N ASP A 164 0.20 -13.56 -14.45
CA ASP A 164 -0.76 -13.02 -15.41
C ASP A 164 -0.26 -11.75 -16.14
N VAL A 165 0.49 -10.89 -15.44
CA VAL A 165 0.82 -9.54 -15.96
C VAL A 165 2.21 -9.46 -16.58
N LEU A 166 3.21 -10.12 -15.96
CA LEU A 166 4.60 -9.90 -16.36
C LEU A 166 4.99 -10.54 -17.70
N PRO A 167 4.45 -11.69 -18.11
CA PRO A 167 4.74 -12.28 -19.43
C PRO A 167 4.34 -11.35 -20.57
N ASP A 168 3.18 -10.69 -20.49
CA ASP A 168 2.73 -9.70 -21.48
C ASP A 168 3.68 -8.49 -21.60
N SER A 169 4.47 -8.25 -20.56
CA SER A 169 5.48 -7.20 -20.51
C SER A 169 6.89 -7.69 -20.87
N GLY A 170 7.00 -8.92 -21.38
CA GLY A 170 8.26 -9.51 -21.86
C GLY A 170 9.16 -10.13 -20.79
N PHE A 171 8.62 -10.42 -19.59
CA PHE A 171 9.38 -11.09 -18.54
C PHE A 171 9.13 -12.60 -18.54
N SER A 172 10.18 -13.40 -18.66
CA SER A 172 10.10 -14.82 -18.28
C SER A 172 10.07 -14.94 -16.74
N ARG A 173 9.59 -16.07 -16.24
CA ARG A 173 9.46 -16.33 -14.80
C ARG A 173 10.75 -16.07 -14.02
N GLN A 174 11.90 -16.45 -14.58
CA GLN A 174 13.22 -16.24 -14.00
C GLN A 174 13.59 -14.74 -13.91
N LYS A 175 13.01 -13.91 -14.76
CA LYS A 175 13.25 -12.46 -14.83
C LYS A 175 12.23 -11.64 -14.04
N PHE A 176 11.24 -12.24 -13.39
CA PHE A 176 10.23 -11.51 -12.57
C PHE A 176 10.86 -10.57 -11.54
N PRO A 177 11.94 -10.91 -10.81
CA PRO A 177 12.54 -9.94 -9.88
C PRO A 177 13.03 -8.65 -10.55
N ALA A 178 13.36 -8.68 -11.86
CA ALA A 178 13.76 -7.50 -12.61
C ALA A 178 12.59 -6.54 -12.96
N ALA A 179 11.34 -6.96 -12.70
CA ALA A 179 10.16 -6.13 -12.91
C ALA A 179 9.88 -5.18 -11.73
N PHE A 180 10.60 -5.31 -10.63
CA PHE A 180 10.37 -4.57 -9.40
C PHE A 180 11.61 -3.80 -8.96
N ILE A 181 11.40 -2.73 -8.19
CA ILE A 181 12.45 -1.94 -7.54
C ILE A 181 12.07 -1.80 -6.07
N PRO A 182 12.98 -2.12 -5.11
CA PRO A 182 12.73 -1.89 -3.70
C PRO A 182 12.51 -0.41 -3.40
N ASP A 183 11.36 -0.11 -2.78
CA ASP A 183 11.00 1.25 -2.34
C ASP A 183 9.79 1.17 -1.37
N SER A 184 9.27 2.34 -1.01
CA SER A 184 8.01 2.50 -0.28
C SER A 184 6.93 3.01 -1.22
N TYR A 185 5.85 2.26 -1.30
CA TYR A 185 4.72 2.53 -2.19
C TYR A 185 3.45 2.78 -1.38
N GLU A 186 2.59 3.65 -1.87
CA GLU A 186 1.27 3.85 -1.29
C GLU A 186 0.22 3.15 -2.14
N PHE A 187 -0.59 2.30 -1.52
CA PHE A 187 -1.71 1.61 -2.15
C PHE A 187 -2.97 1.77 -1.30
N TYR A 188 -4.13 1.67 -1.92
CA TYR A 188 -5.32 1.34 -1.17
C TYR A 188 -5.22 -0.12 -0.71
N TRP A 189 -5.61 -0.38 0.53
CA TRP A 189 -5.53 -1.71 1.12
C TRP A 189 -6.26 -2.79 0.31
N SER A 190 -7.42 -2.42 -0.27
CA SER A 190 -8.24 -3.27 -1.14
C SER A 190 -7.81 -3.23 -2.62
N ALA A 191 -6.58 -2.76 -2.93
CA ALA A 191 -6.12 -2.74 -4.31
C ALA A 191 -5.99 -4.16 -4.87
N SER A 192 -6.56 -4.42 -6.04
CA SER A 192 -6.46 -5.73 -6.67
C SER A 192 -4.99 -6.09 -6.96
N PRO A 193 -4.58 -7.37 -6.77
CA PRO A 193 -3.20 -7.81 -7.00
C PRO A 193 -2.66 -7.43 -8.38
N ARG A 194 -3.49 -7.52 -9.42
CA ARG A 194 -3.12 -7.09 -10.78
C ARG A 194 -2.77 -5.60 -10.86
N ASN A 195 -3.53 -4.75 -10.19
CA ASN A 195 -3.26 -3.30 -10.15
C ASN A 195 -2.01 -2.99 -9.35
N VAL A 196 -1.74 -3.75 -8.28
CA VAL A 196 -0.50 -3.63 -7.51
C VAL A 196 0.70 -3.97 -8.39
N VAL A 197 0.69 -5.12 -9.07
CA VAL A 197 1.78 -5.53 -9.98
C VAL A 197 1.99 -4.52 -11.09
N ARG A 198 0.93 -4.04 -11.76
CA ARG A 198 1.04 -3.02 -12.82
C ARG A 198 1.67 -1.73 -12.30
N ARG A 199 1.24 -1.23 -11.14
CA ARG A 199 1.79 0.00 -10.57
C ARG A 199 3.26 -0.13 -10.18
N LEU A 200 3.67 -1.28 -9.65
CA LEU A 200 5.07 -1.57 -9.35
C LEU A 200 5.91 -1.64 -10.64
N LEU A 201 5.38 -2.29 -11.68
CA LEU A 201 6.00 -2.35 -12.99
C LEU A 201 6.11 -0.96 -13.66
N ASP A 202 5.08 -0.12 -13.55
CA ASP A 202 5.10 1.26 -14.05
C ASP A 202 6.15 2.11 -13.33
N TYR A 203 6.32 1.91 -12.02
CA TYR A 203 7.38 2.56 -11.26
C TYR A 203 8.77 2.15 -11.79
N ARG A 204 8.99 0.85 -11.98
CA ARG A 204 10.22 0.32 -12.60
C ARG A 204 10.42 0.87 -14.01
N ASN A 205 9.37 1.00 -14.82
CA ASN A 205 9.48 1.53 -16.17
C ASN A 205 9.89 3.01 -16.19
N ARG A 206 9.45 3.81 -15.21
CA ARG A 206 9.91 5.21 -15.05
C ARG A 206 11.38 5.31 -14.67
N PHE A 207 11.94 4.34 -13.96
CA PHE A 207 13.38 4.28 -13.70
C PHE A 207 14.19 4.22 -15.01
N TRP A 208 13.71 3.52 -16.03
CA TRP A 208 14.38 3.34 -17.31
C TRP A 208 14.21 4.56 -18.23
N THR A 209 14.93 5.64 -17.91
CA THR A 209 15.01 6.82 -18.78
C THR A 209 15.74 6.49 -20.08
N PRO A 210 15.58 7.30 -21.17
CA PRO A 210 16.33 7.12 -22.41
C PRO A 210 17.85 7.02 -22.18
N GLU A 211 18.39 7.85 -21.28
CA GLU A 211 19.82 7.82 -20.92
C GLU A 211 20.24 6.48 -20.32
N ARG A 212 19.46 5.92 -19.36
CA ARG A 212 19.76 4.62 -18.74
C ARG A 212 19.67 3.49 -19.75
N VAL A 213 18.71 3.56 -20.66
CA VAL A 213 18.57 2.57 -21.75
C VAL A 213 19.78 2.59 -22.67
N GLU A 214 20.27 3.78 -23.03
CA GLU A 214 21.46 3.91 -23.89
C GLU A 214 22.73 3.41 -23.19
N LYS A 215 22.89 3.72 -21.88
CA LYS A 215 24.00 3.15 -21.08
C LYS A 215 23.98 1.62 -21.04
N ALA A 216 22.78 1.03 -20.83
CA ALA A 216 22.64 -0.44 -20.86
C ALA A 216 23.03 -1.01 -22.23
N ARG A 217 22.58 -0.41 -23.33
CA ARG A 217 22.92 -0.79 -24.70
C ARG A 217 24.42 -0.69 -24.96
N ALA A 218 25.07 0.38 -24.52
CA ALA A 218 26.53 0.55 -24.63
C ALA A 218 27.33 -0.52 -23.86
N LEU A 219 26.73 -1.11 -22.81
CA LEU A 219 27.31 -2.25 -22.08
C LEU A 219 26.96 -3.61 -22.72
N GLY A 220 26.14 -3.66 -23.77
CA GLY A 220 25.65 -4.88 -24.38
C GLY A 220 24.62 -5.63 -23.52
N LEU A 221 23.92 -4.94 -22.61
CA LEU A 221 23.00 -5.52 -21.65
C LEU A 221 21.54 -5.12 -21.92
N SER A 222 20.63 -6.04 -21.76
CA SER A 222 19.20 -5.72 -21.63
C SER A 222 18.89 -5.10 -20.26
N LYS A 223 17.72 -4.49 -20.11
CA LYS A 223 17.25 -3.97 -18.82
C LYS A 223 17.21 -5.03 -17.72
N ALA A 224 16.87 -6.27 -18.07
CA ALA A 224 16.84 -7.38 -17.14
C ALA A 224 18.25 -7.88 -16.79
N ASP A 225 19.20 -7.83 -17.73
CA ASP A 225 20.59 -8.21 -17.48
C ASP A 225 21.26 -7.20 -16.54
N VAL A 226 20.98 -5.90 -16.68
CA VAL A 226 21.43 -4.88 -15.72
C VAL A 226 20.91 -5.21 -14.31
N ALA A 227 19.62 -5.54 -14.16
CA ALA A 227 19.06 -5.94 -12.88
C ALA A 227 19.70 -7.23 -12.35
N THR A 228 20.07 -8.17 -13.24
CA THR A 228 20.76 -9.41 -12.88
C THR A 228 22.16 -9.13 -12.33
N VAL A 229 22.98 -8.35 -13.03
CA VAL A 229 24.29 -7.91 -12.53
C VAL A 229 24.16 -7.14 -11.22
N ALA A 230 23.22 -6.20 -11.16
CA ALA A 230 22.94 -5.41 -9.96
C ALA A 230 22.60 -6.29 -8.75
N SER A 231 21.78 -7.33 -8.94
CA SER A 231 21.44 -8.28 -7.88
C SER A 231 22.63 -9.06 -7.35
N ILE A 232 23.62 -9.37 -8.20
CA ILE A 232 24.84 -10.06 -7.83
C ILE A 232 25.75 -9.13 -7.02
N ILE A 233 26.01 -7.91 -7.51
CA ILE A 233 26.90 -6.97 -6.82
C ILE A 233 26.37 -6.51 -5.46
N GLU A 234 25.06 -6.43 -5.28
CA GLU A 234 24.46 -6.13 -3.98
C GLU A 234 24.66 -7.21 -2.93
N GLU A 235 24.72 -8.47 -3.35
CA GLU A 235 25.00 -9.61 -2.46
C GLU A 235 26.50 -9.80 -2.27
N GLU A 236 27.35 -9.28 -3.17
CA GLU A 236 28.82 -9.39 -3.10
C GLU A 236 29.42 -8.36 -2.14
N THR A 237 28.93 -7.11 -2.18
CA THR A 237 29.44 -6.06 -1.29
C THR A 237 28.35 -5.21 -0.66
N ALA A 238 28.46 -5.01 0.64
CA ALA A 238 27.63 -4.07 1.38
C ALA A 238 28.06 -2.61 1.13
N LYS A 239 29.31 -2.39 0.68
CA LYS A 239 29.87 -1.05 0.46
C LYS A 239 29.39 -0.49 -0.88
N ARG A 240 28.61 0.57 -0.80
CA ARG A 240 27.95 1.20 -1.97
C ARG A 240 28.95 1.77 -2.97
N ASP A 241 30.02 2.38 -2.48
CA ASP A 241 31.09 2.99 -3.27
C ASP A 241 31.93 1.96 -4.04
N GLU A 242 31.99 0.70 -3.60
CA GLU A 242 32.68 -0.39 -4.30
C GLU A 242 31.83 -1.02 -5.42
N ARG A 243 30.50 -0.91 -5.36
CA ARG A 243 29.56 -1.58 -6.29
C ARG A 243 29.90 -1.34 -7.75
N GLY A 244 30.24 -0.10 -8.11
CA GLY A 244 30.62 0.24 -9.49
C GLY A 244 31.88 -0.50 -9.97
N LYS A 245 32.89 -0.63 -9.11
CA LYS A 245 34.13 -1.36 -9.42
C LYS A 245 33.84 -2.85 -9.57
N VAL A 246 33.06 -3.44 -8.65
CA VAL A 246 32.65 -4.84 -8.71
C VAL A 246 31.82 -5.10 -9.97
N ALA A 247 30.91 -4.20 -10.31
CA ALA A 247 30.12 -4.29 -11.54
C ALA A 247 31.02 -4.33 -12.78
N ARG A 248 32.02 -3.44 -12.89
CA ARG A 248 32.97 -3.44 -14.02
C ARG A 248 33.75 -4.75 -14.09
N LEU A 249 34.16 -5.32 -12.97
CA LEU A 249 34.85 -6.61 -12.97
C LEU A 249 33.97 -7.71 -13.59
N TYR A 250 32.70 -7.81 -13.18
CA TYR A 250 31.78 -8.80 -13.76
C TYR A 250 31.49 -8.53 -15.24
N LEU A 251 31.35 -7.26 -15.65
CA LEU A 251 31.20 -6.87 -17.05
C LEU A 251 32.43 -7.31 -17.88
N ASN A 252 33.66 -7.12 -17.36
CA ASN A 252 34.87 -7.54 -18.02
C ASN A 252 34.91 -9.07 -18.18
N ARG A 253 34.46 -9.84 -17.18
CA ARG A 253 34.33 -11.31 -17.29
C ARG A 253 33.31 -11.70 -18.36
N ILE A 254 32.17 -11.07 -18.40
CA ILE A 254 31.13 -11.31 -19.42
C ILE A 254 31.71 -11.08 -20.83
N HIS A 255 32.35 -9.94 -21.06
CA HIS A 255 32.94 -9.60 -22.37
C HIS A 255 34.05 -10.56 -22.80
N ARG A 256 34.76 -11.19 -21.84
CA ARG A 256 35.81 -12.19 -22.12
C ARG A 256 35.29 -13.62 -22.17
N GLY A 257 33.97 -13.84 -22.07
CA GLY A 257 33.35 -15.17 -22.04
C GLY A 257 33.72 -15.99 -20.80
N MET A 258 34.16 -15.33 -19.73
CA MET A 258 34.56 -15.99 -18.48
C MET A 258 33.34 -16.30 -17.63
N LYS A 259 33.44 -17.36 -16.81
CA LYS A 259 32.46 -17.63 -15.73
C LYS A 259 32.51 -16.53 -14.69
N LEU A 260 31.34 -16.12 -14.16
CA LEU A 260 31.31 -15.04 -13.16
C LEU A 260 31.88 -15.49 -11.81
N GLN A 261 31.68 -16.75 -11.43
CA GLN A 261 32.20 -17.34 -10.17
C GLN A 261 31.83 -16.49 -8.94
N ALA A 262 30.56 -16.07 -8.90
CA ALA A 262 30.02 -15.25 -7.84
C ALA A 262 29.36 -16.13 -6.77
N ASP A 263 29.89 -16.16 -5.56
CA ASP A 263 29.38 -16.95 -4.44
C ASP A 263 27.88 -16.72 -4.14
N PRO A 264 27.34 -15.49 -4.21
CA PRO A 264 25.91 -15.25 -4.02
C PRO A 264 25.01 -16.04 -4.97
N THR A 265 25.45 -16.27 -6.19
CA THR A 265 24.69 -17.06 -7.17
C THR A 265 24.61 -18.53 -6.79
N VAL A 266 25.64 -19.05 -6.12
CA VAL A 266 25.64 -20.43 -5.58
C VAL A 266 24.70 -20.55 -4.39
N LYS A 267 24.71 -19.57 -3.46
CA LYS A 267 23.73 -19.51 -2.35
C LYS A 267 22.30 -19.55 -2.87
N TYR A 268 22.02 -18.76 -3.90
CA TYR A 268 20.71 -18.74 -4.54
C TYR A 268 20.37 -20.08 -5.21
N ALA A 269 21.35 -20.70 -5.89
CA ALA A 269 21.19 -21.99 -6.55
C ALA A 269 20.90 -23.13 -5.56
N VAL A 270 21.52 -23.09 -4.39
CA VAL A 270 21.28 -24.03 -3.27
C VAL A 270 19.94 -23.75 -2.59
N GLY A 271 19.48 -22.48 -2.57
CA GLY A 271 18.26 -22.06 -1.86
C GLY A 271 18.48 -21.84 -0.35
N ASP A 272 19.71 -21.89 0.13
CA ASP A 272 20.06 -21.65 1.53
C ASP A 272 20.81 -20.31 1.67
N PHE A 273 20.09 -19.30 2.11
CA PHE A 273 20.62 -17.95 2.31
C PHE A 273 21.33 -17.77 3.67
N SER A 274 21.30 -18.78 4.54
CA SER A 274 21.97 -18.77 5.84
C SER A 274 23.45 -19.16 5.74
N LEU A 275 23.87 -19.73 4.61
CA LEU A 275 25.25 -20.17 4.37
C LEU A 275 26.24 -19.01 4.59
N ARG A 276 27.13 -19.17 5.54
CA ARG A 276 28.22 -18.19 5.79
C ARG A 276 29.38 -18.37 4.82
N ARG A 277 29.63 -19.62 4.36
CA ARG A 277 30.75 -19.98 3.46
C ARG A 277 30.28 -20.97 2.39
N ILE A 278 30.70 -20.74 1.16
CA ILE A 278 30.54 -21.70 0.07
C ILE A 278 31.66 -22.76 0.16
N THR A 279 31.27 -24.02 0.07
CA THR A 279 32.19 -25.18 0.06
C THR A 279 32.20 -25.83 -1.31
N GLY A 280 33.17 -26.75 -1.54
CA GLY A 280 33.28 -27.49 -2.80
C GLY A 280 32.01 -28.27 -3.18
N GLU A 281 31.24 -28.75 -2.20
CA GLU A 281 29.95 -29.43 -2.47
C GLU A 281 28.89 -28.46 -3.02
N HIS A 282 28.80 -27.24 -2.49
CA HIS A 282 27.89 -26.22 -3.00
C HIS A 282 28.23 -25.83 -4.46
N LEU A 283 29.53 -25.82 -4.82
CA LEU A 283 29.97 -25.51 -6.18
C LEU A 283 29.54 -26.56 -7.22
N LYS A 284 29.23 -27.81 -6.77
CA LYS A 284 28.79 -28.90 -7.64
C LYS A 284 27.30 -28.82 -8.03
N VAL A 285 26.50 -27.97 -7.35
CA VAL A 285 25.05 -27.88 -7.58
C VAL A 285 24.77 -27.62 -9.06
N ALA A 286 23.97 -28.51 -9.65
CA ALA A 286 23.53 -28.41 -11.04
C ALA A 286 22.35 -27.41 -11.12
N SER A 287 22.65 -26.14 -11.36
CA SER A 287 21.66 -25.07 -11.50
C SER A 287 22.13 -24.07 -12.55
N PRO A 288 21.24 -23.52 -13.37
CA PRO A 288 21.58 -22.45 -14.29
C PRO A 288 21.98 -21.15 -13.56
N TYR A 289 21.72 -21.04 -12.27
CA TYR A 289 22.19 -19.94 -11.42
C TYR A 289 23.60 -20.15 -10.88
N ASN A 290 24.18 -21.36 -10.98
CA ASN A 290 25.54 -21.61 -10.48
C ASN A 290 26.58 -21.07 -11.47
N THR A 291 27.04 -19.85 -11.26
CA THR A 291 28.01 -19.16 -12.14
C THR A 291 29.47 -19.72 -12.05
N TYR A 292 29.71 -20.73 -11.23
CA TYR A 292 30.94 -21.53 -11.31
C TYR A 292 30.87 -22.62 -12.41
N ARG A 293 29.65 -22.98 -12.83
CA ARG A 293 29.40 -24.02 -13.82
C ARG A 293 28.96 -23.49 -15.17
N VAL A 294 28.21 -22.38 -15.19
CA VAL A 294 27.69 -21.76 -16.40
C VAL A 294 28.51 -20.54 -16.80
N ASN A 295 28.57 -20.26 -18.11
CA ASN A 295 29.19 -19.05 -18.64
C ASN A 295 28.17 -17.93 -18.72
N GLY A 296 28.61 -16.67 -18.56
CA GLY A 296 27.75 -15.50 -18.67
C GLY A 296 26.84 -15.30 -17.47
N LEU A 297 25.75 -14.58 -17.70
CA LEU A 297 24.76 -14.26 -16.67
C LEU A 297 23.84 -15.45 -16.36
N PRO A 298 23.39 -15.59 -15.10
CA PRO A 298 22.30 -16.51 -14.78
C PRO A 298 20.99 -16.08 -15.48
N PRO A 299 19.96 -16.94 -15.51
CA PRO A 299 18.70 -16.67 -16.23
C PRO A 299 17.94 -15.41 -15.80
N GLY A 300 18.24 -14.91 -14.61
CA GLY A 300 17.61 -13.72 -14.03
C GLY A 300 18.27 -13.31 -12.72
N PRO A 301 17.74 -12.23 -12.09
CA PRO A 301 18.27 -11.72 -10.82
C PRO A 301 18.15 -12.72 -9.68
N ILE A 302 19.10 -12.69 -8.75
CA ILE A 302 19.12 -13.50 -7.51
C ILE A 302 18.48 -12.76 -6.31
N ARG A 303 18.02 -11.54 -6.54
CA ARG A 303 17.20 -10.71 -5.64
C ARG A 303 16.52 -9.59 -6.42
N VAL A 304 15.56 -8.93 -5.81
CA VAL A 304 15.03 -7.67 -6.35
C VAL A 304 16.10 -6.59 -6.13
N ALA A 305 16.73 -6.13 -7.20
CA ALA A 305 17.85 -5.18 -7.16
C ALA A 305 17.37 -3.74 -6.93
N THR A 306 18.13 -2.97 -6.13
CA THR A 306 17.86 -1.55 -5.89
C THR A 306 18.17 -0.69 -7.13
N ALA A 307 17.50 0.45 -7.23
CA ALA A 307 17.81 1.47 -8.25
C ALA A 307 19.28 1.89 -8.18
N GLU A 308 19.82 2.05 -6.98
CA GLU A 308 21.21 2.42 -6.75
C GLU A 308 22.20 1.37 -7.30
N ALA A 309 21.92 0.08 -7.09
CA ALA A 309 22.77 -0.97 -7.62
C ALA A 309 22.70 -1.04 -9.16
N MET A 310 21.53 -0.86 -9.74
CA MET A 310 21.38 -0.75 -11.20
C MET A 310 22.14 0.47 -11.75
N ASP A 311 22.06 1.63 -11.09
CA ASP A 311 22.84 2.80 -11.49
C ASP A 311 24.35 2.58 -11.34
N ALA A 312 24.80 1.82 -10.33
CA ALA A 312 26.20 1.43 -10.18
C ALA A 312 26.70 0.54 -11.35
N VAL A 313 25.85 -0.34 -11.89
CA VAL A 313 26.15 -1.10 -13.10
C VAL A 313 26.24 -0.19 -14.34
N LEU A 314 25.23 0.68 -14.52
CA LEU A 314 25.16 1.56 -15.69
C LEU A 314 26.29 2.61 -15.74
N ASN A 315 26.83 2.99 -14.59
CA ASN A 315 27.92 3.95 -14.45
C ASN A 315 29.24 3.31 -14.00
N ALA A 316 29.40 2.01 -14.21
CA ALA A 316 30.59 1.27 -13.78
C ALA A 316 31.88 1.89 -14.34
N PRO A 317 32.86 2.28 -13.50
CA PRO A 317 34.09 2.93 -13.94
C PRO A 317 34.92 1.98 -14.83
N LYS A 318 35.65 2.52 -15.79
CA LYS A 318 36.50 1.71 -16.66
C LYS A 318 37.73 1.22 -15.90
N HIS A 319 37.99 -0.06 -15.93
CA HIS A 319 39.23 -0.75 -15.53
C HIS A 319 39.27 -2.15 -16.13
N ASP A 320 40.41 -2.82 -16.09
CA ASP A 320 40.62 -4.12 -16.72
C ASP A 320 40.65 -5.29 -15.71
N TYR A 321 40.34 -5.06 -14.44
CA TYR A 321 40.34 -6.08 -13.40
C TYR A 321 39.32 -7.17 -13.71
N ILE A 322 39.72 -8.41 -13.47
CA ILE A 322 38.88 -9.62 -13.60
C ILE A 322 38.90 -10.48 -12.31
N TYR A 323 39.63 -10.06 -11.30
CA TYR A 323 39.68 -10.68 -9.97
C TYR A 323 39.53 -9.63 -8.89
N MET A 324 38.92 -10.03 -7.77
CA MET A 324 38.91 -9.27 -6.50
C MET A 324 39.86 -10.01 -5.54
N CYS A 325 40.67 -9.26 -4.80
CA CYS A 325 41.34 -9.73 -3.60
C CYS A 325 40.52 -9.19 -2.40
N ALA A 326 40.10 -10.11 -1.52
CA ALA A 326 39.42 -9.76 -0.27
C ALA A 326 40.44 -9.19 0.74
#